data_6e376e4db480a5a03eeb63ebe7578c5b
#
_entry.id   6e376e4db480a5a03eeb63ebe7578c5b
#
_cell.length_a   1.000
_cell.length_b   1.000
_cell.length_c   1.000
_cell.angle_alpha   90.00
_cell.angle_beta   90.00
_cell.angle_gamma   90.00
#
_symmetry.space_group_name_H-M   'P 1'
#
loop_
_entity.id
_entity.type
_entity.pdbx_description
1 polymer ?
#
loop_
_entity_poly.entity_id
_entity_poly.type
_entity_poly.pdbx_seq_one_letter_code
_entity_poly.pdbx_strand_id
1 'polypeptide(L)'
;MSNHARDARRLTPVEVATAGALSGLAVTFGLIAAVTPVFQLFFQVATAVPLAMVSLKLRPRASVAAFASTVLLAIAVGGFATAGRAFQAALIGLIIGFLHKKRASWLSVSAVAAGLGLVWGVGTGIAFWILVDLRNLGLESIQKTLNGFLKLVGQIPGSGWFVDAGHAFGQWVVDYWWLWLPITRFIGVAFLVLAARWLLGAILRRITLDAGWDPLLDAPTRADATPAERGG
;
A
#
# COMPACT_ATOMS: atom_id res chain seq x y z
N MET A 1 -8.01 33.67 -21.87
CA MET A 1 -7.58 32.75 -20.79
C MET A 1 -6.20 33.16 -20.34
N SER A 2 -6.07 33.72 -19.14
CA SER A 2 -4.85 34.36 -18.62
C SER A 2 -3.71 33.34 -18.41
N ASN A 3 -2.46 33.75 -18.65
CA ASN A 3 -1.26 32.95 -18.44
C ASN A 3 -1.16 32.38 -16.99
N HIS A 4 -1.70 33.12 -16.02
CA HIS A 4 -1.78 32.66 -14.62
C HIS A 4 -2.55 31.33 -14.42
N ALA A 5 -3.57 31.04 -15.23
CA ALA A 5 -4.30 29.77 -15.15
C ALA A 5 -3.50 28.57 -15.73
N ARG A 6 -2.53 28.83 -16.62
CA ARG A 6 -1.63 27.83 -17.18
C ARG A 6 -0.49 27.49 -16.23
N ASP A 7 0.08 28.46 -15.53
CA ASP A 7 1.17 28.25 -14.58
C ASP A 7 0.70 27.51 -13.32
N ALA A 8 -0.51 27.77 -12.86
CA ALA A 8 -1.13 26.99 -11.77
C ALA A 8 -1.35 25.50 -12.12
N ARG A 9 -1.23 25.13 -13.40
CA ARG A 9 -1.41 23.73 -13.87
C ARG A 9 -0.12 22.95 -13.99
N ARG A 10 1.05 23.59 -14.01
CA ARG A 10 2.35 22.92 -14.15
C ARG A 10 2.86 22.47 -12.77
N LEU A 11 3.47 21.28 -12.73
CA LEU A 11 4.23 20.82 -11.55
C LEU A 11 5.50 21.65 -11.45
N THR A 12 5.86 22.05 -10.24
CA THR A 12 7.14 22.72 -10.00
C THR A 12 8.29 21.71 -10.10
N PRO A 13 9.52 22.13 -10.44
CA PRO A 13 10.67 21.23 -10.46
C PRO A 13 10.90 20.50 -9.13
N VAL A 14 10.64 21.18 -8.01
CA VAL A 14 10.75 20.60 -6.67
C VAL A 14 9.68 19.52 -6.45
N GLU A 15 8.44 19.75 -6.86
CA GLU A 15 7.38 18.73 -6.79
C GLU A 15 7.72 17.49 -7.61
N VAL A 16 8.28 17.67 -8.81
CA VAL A 16 8.70 16.57 -9.69
C VAL A 16 9.85 15.79 -9.06
N ALA A 17 10.88 16.48 -8.57
CA ALA A 17 12.03 15.86 -7.93
C ALA A 17 11.63 15.08 -6.67
N THR A 18 10.81 15.67 -5.80
CA THR A 18 10.33 15.03 -4.58
C THR A 18 9.44 13.83 -4.88
N ALA A 19 8.50 13.96 -5.83
CA ALA A 19 7.65 12.88 -6.26
C ALA A 19 8.47 11.73 -6.86
N GLY A 20 9.47 12.04 -7.70
CA GLY A 20 10.37 11.06 -8.30
C GLY A 20 11.19 10.30 -7.26
N ALA A 21 11.81 11.01 -6.30
CA ALA A 21 12.62 10.41 -5.25
C ALA A 21 11.77 9.48 -4.36
N LEU A 22 10.58 9.92 -3.93
CA LEU A 22 9.69 9.11 -3.10
C LEU A 22 9.09 7.92 -3.86
N SER A 23 8.81 8.08 -5.18
CA SER A 23 8.40 6.97 -6.03
C SER A 23 9.52 5.93 -6.19
N GLY A 24 10.76 6.37 -6.40
CA GLY A 24 11.92 5.50 -6.47
C GLY A 24 12.12 4.71 -5.17
N LEU A 25 12.01 5.36 -4.02
CA LEU A 25 12.06 4.71 -2.71
C LEU A 25 10.95 3.68 -2.53
N ALA A 26 9.72 4.01 -2.93
CA ALA A 26 8.59 3.09 -2.89
C ALA A 26 8.83 1.85 -3.76
N VAL A 27 9.35 2.01 -4.98
CA VAL A 27 9.69 0.90 -5.86
C VAL A 27 10.80 0.04 -5.27
N THR A 28 11.82 0.64 -4.67
CA THR A 28 12.90 -0.09 -4.00
C THR A 28 12.36 -0.99 -2.89
N PHE A 29 11.51 -0.46 -2.01
CA PHE A 29 10.85 -1.29 -0.98
C PHE A 29 9.96 -2.38 -1.60
N GLY A 30 9.23 -2.07 -2.68
CA GLY A 30 8.41 -3.04 -3.39
C GLY A 30 9.23 -4.20 -4.00
N LEU A 31 10.42 -3.91 -4.52
CA LEU A 31 11.35 -4.93 -5.03
C LEU A 31 11.92 -5.79 -3.90
N ILE A 32 12.32 -5.17 -2.79
CA ILE A 32 12.78 -5.92 -1.60
C ILE A 32 11.64 -6.84 -1.10
N ALA A 33 10.41 -6.35 -1.06
CA ALA A 33 9.24 -7.16 -0.70
C ALA A 33 9.03 -8.35 -1.64
N ALA A 34 9.41 -8.22 -2.92
CA ALA A 34 9.26 -9.29 -3.89
C ALA A 34 10.26 -10.44 -3.68
N VAL A 35 11.48 -10.14 -3.20
CA VAL A 35 12.56 -11.12 -3.00
C VAL A 35 12.66 -11.64 -1.56
N THR A 36 11.93 -11.03 -0.62
CA THR A 36 11.96 -11.40 0.81
C THR A 36 10.58 -11.82 1.31
N PRO A 37 10.15 -13.08 1.05
CA PRO A 37 8.77 -13.52 1.39
C PRO A 37 8.43 -13.38 2.87
N VAL A 38 9.39 -13.63 3.76
CA VAL A 38 9.20 -13.56 5.22
C VAL A 38 8.89 -12.12 5.68
N PHE A 39 9.53 -11.12 5.08
CA PHE A 39 9.36 -9.71 5.41
C PHE A 39 8.44 -8.96 4.42
N GLN A 40 7.77 -9.68 3.53
CA GLN A 40 6.96 -9.10 2.46
C GLN A 40 5.95 -8.08 2.97
N LEU A 41 5.20 -8.41 4.03
CA LEU A 41 4.20 -7.50 4.61
C LEU A 41 4.83 -6.22 5.15
N PHE A 42 5.97 -6.34 5.84
CA PHE A 42 6.70 -5.18 6.36
C PHE A 42 7.13 -4.24 5.23
N PHE A 43 7.74 -4.77 4.18
CA PHE A 43 8.17 -3.95 3.04
C PHE A 43 7.01 -3.43 2.21
N GLN A 44 5.87 -4.11 2.15
CA GLN A 44 4.65 -3.55 1.54
C GLN A 44 4.13 -2.34 2.33
N VAL A 45 4.14 -2.40 3.67
CA VAL A 45 3.82 -1.24 4.51
C VAL A 45 4.81 -0.11 4.26
N ALA A 46 6.12 -0.43 4.22
CA ALA A 46 7.16 0.55 3.92
C ALA A 46 7.00 1.19 2.53
N THR A 47 6.54 0.44 1.52
CA THR A 47 6.24 0.94 0.17
C THR A 47 5.12 1.99 0.17
N ALA A 48 4.11 1.83 1.02
CA ALA A 48 2.98 2.75 1.10
C ALA A 48 3.35 4.11 1.71
N VAL A 49 4.32 4.16 2.62
CA VAL A 49 4.67 5.38 3.38
C VAL A 49 5.23 6.51 2.51
N PRO A 50 6.20 6.31 1.60
CA PRO A 50 6.69 7.38 0.73
C PRO A 50 5.55 8.03 -0.08
N LEU A 51 4.62 7.25 -0.58
CA LEU A 51 3.48 7.75 -1.34
C LEU A 51 2.43 8.45 -0.46
N ALA A 52 2.28 8.01 0.79
CA ALA A 52 1.50 8.75 1.77
C ALA A 52 2.13 10.13 2.05
N MET A 53 3.45 10.23 2.13
CA MET A 53 4.16 11.50 2.29
C MET A 53 3.99 12.40 1.04
N VAL A 54 3.99 11.83 -0.17
CA VAL A 54 3.68 12.59 -1.40
C VAL A 54 2.29 13.22 -1.31
N SER A 55 1.27 12.44 -0.93
CA SER A 55 -0.10 12.95 -0.87
C SER A 55 -0.33 13.96 0.26
N LEU A 56 0.48 13.92 1.31
CA LEU A 56 0.50 14.92 2.38
C LEU A 56 1.10 16.24 1.95
N LYS A 57 2.28 16.19 1.31
CA LYS A 57 3.10 17.38 1.02
C LYS A 57 2.75 18.03 -0.30
N LEU A 58 2.37 17.24 -1.29
CA LEU A 58 2.25 17.71 -2.66
C LEU A 58 0.78 17.89 -3.07
N ARG A 59 0.61 18.55 -4.22
CA ARG A 59 -0.71 18.75 -4.83
C ARG A 59 -1.26 17.41 -5.36
N PRO A 60 -2.59 17.24 -5.48
CA PRO A 60 -3.19 15.99 -5.96
C PRO A 60 -2.63 15.50 -7.31
N ARG A 61 -2.26 16.43 -8.19
CA ARG A 61 -1.65 16.09 -9.50
C ARG A 61 -0.27 15.46 -9.35
N ALA A 62 0.56 15.97 -8.44
CA ALA A 62 1.86 15.38 -8.15
C ALA A 62 1.71 14.00 -7.52
N SER A 63 0.67 13.80 -6.70
CA SER A 63 0.35 12.50 -6.10
C SER A 63 -0.05 11.47 -7.16
N VAL A 64 -0.87 11.87 -8.14
CA VAL A 64 -1.24 11.00 -9.27
C VAL A 64 -0.03 10.69 -10.15
N ALA A 65 0.83 11.67 -10.42
CA ALA A 65 2.05 11.46 -11.18
C ALA A 65 3.00 10.49 -10.46
N ALA A 66 3.20 10.65 -9.15
CA ALA A 66 4.00 9.75 -8.33
C ALA A 66 3.43 8.32 -8.31
N PHE A 67 2.12 8.18 -8.20
CA PHE A 67 1.44 6.89 -8.30
C PHE A 67 1.72 6.21 -9.65
N ALA A 68 1.48 6.92 -10.75
CA ALA A 68 1.71 6.38 -12.09
C ALA A 68 3.19 6.01 -12.30
N SER A 69 4.12 6.88 -11.87
CA SER A 69 5.57 6.62 -11.94
C SER A 69 5.95 5.38 -11.14
N THR A 70 5.42 5.21 -9.93
CA THR A 70 5.69 4.03 -9.09
C THR A 70 5.24 2.75 -9.78
N VAL A 71 4.03 2.74 -10.36
CA VAL A 71 3.50 1.55 -11.05
C VAL A 71 4.30 1.25 -12.31
N LEU A 72 4.59 2.25 -13.13
CA LEU A 72 5.36 2.08 -14.36
C LEU A 72 6.79 1.61 -14.08
N LEU A 73 7.46 2.18 -13.09
CA LEU A 73 8.80 1.73 -12.67
C LEU A 73 8.75 0.29 -12.14
N ALA A 74 7.72 -0.07 -11.37
CA ALA A 74 7.55 -1.43 -10.87
C ALA A 74 7.33 -2.44 -12.01
N ILE A 75 6.60 -2.06 -13.09
CA ILE A 75 6.46 -2.87 -14.30
C ILE A 75 7.83 -3.04 -14.97
N ALA A 76 8.55 -1.94 -15.18
CA ALA A 76 9.79 -1.93 -15.92
C ALA A 76 10.89 -2.77 -15.26
N VAL A 77 10.97 -2.75 -13.92
CA VAL A 77 12.04 -3.42 -13.16
C VAL A 77 11.63 -4.81 -12.66
N GLY A 78 10.41 -4.97 -12.20
CA GLY A 78 9.93 -6.18 -11.51
C GLY A 78 8.82 -6.95 -12.22
N GLY A 79 8.36 -6.46 -13.37
CA GLY A 79 7.28 -7.06 -14.14
C GLY A 79 5.89 -6.88 -13.52
N PHE A 80 4.88 -7.48 -14.14
CA PHE A 80 3.46 -7.29 -13.78
C PHE A 80 3.11 -7.74 -12.36
N ALA A 81 3.73 -8.80 -11.85
CA ALA A 81 3.46 -9.29 -10.49
C ALA A 81 3.90 -8.26 -9.42
N THR A 82 5.08 -7.66 -9.61
CA THR A 82 5.59 -6.59 -8.74
C THR A 82 4.75 -5.33 -8.88
N ALA A 83 4.34 -5.00 -10.10
CA ALA A 83 3.48 -3.85 -10.36
C ALA A 83 2.12 -3.94 -9.67
N GLY A 84 1.49 -5.12 -9.64
CA GLY A 84 0.23 -5.33 -8.92
C GLY A 84 0.36 -5.05 -7.42
N ARG A 85 1.46 -5.48 -6.80
CA ARG A 85 1.75 -5.19 -5.39
C ARG A 85 2.06 -3.71 -5.17
N ALA A 86 2.86 -3.11 -6.04
CA ALA A 86 3.20 -1.69 -6.00
C ALA A 86 1.95 -0.82 -6.19
N PHE A 87 1.05 -1.18 -7.10
CA PHE A 87 -0.24 -0.53 -7.31
C PHE A 87 -1.08 -0.53 -6.01
N GLN A 88 -1.22 -1.68 -5.37
CA GLN A 88 -1.98 -1.80 -4.13
C GLN A 88 -1.36 -0.94 -3.03
N ALA A 89 -0.05 -1.06 -2.79
CA ALA A 89 0.64 -0.30 -1.76
C ALA A 89 0.60 1.22 -2.05
N ALA A 90 0.76 1.61 -3.32
CA ALA A 90 0.71 2.99 -3.76
C ALA A 90 -0.68 3.60 -3.54
N LEU A 91 -1.74 2.89 -3.91
CA LEU A 91 -3.11 3.33 -3.71
C LEU A 91 -3.42 3.52 -2.22
N ILE A 92 -3.03 2.56 -1.40
CA ILE A 92 -3.19 2.63 0.06
C ILE A 92 -2.41 3.81 0.62
N GLY A 93 -1.17 4.01 0.20
CA GLY A 93 -0.35 5.15 0.61
C GLY A 93 -1.02 6.49 0.32
N LEU A 94 -1.50 6.69 -0.91
CA LEU A 94 -2.21 7.92 -1.28
C LEU A 94 -3.45 8.17 -0.43
N ILE A 95 -4.26 7.14 -0.21
CA ILE A 95 -5.49 7.23 0.59
C ILE A 95 -5.14 7.59 2.04
N ILE A 96 -4.14 6.94 2.63
CA ILE A 96 -3.72 7.20 4.02
C ILE A 96 -3.19 8.63 4.16
N GLY A 97 -2.35 9.10 3.23
CA GLY A 97 -1.85 10.45 3.27
C GLY A 97 -2.97 11.48 3.15
N PHE A 98 -3.96 11.25 2.27
CA PHE A 98 -5.14 12.08 2.15
C PHE A 98 -6.01 12.09 3.42
N LEU A 99 -6.24 10.93 4.03
CA LEU A 99 -6.97 10.82 5.30
C LEU A 99 -6.23 11.52 6.44
N HIS A 100 -4.90 11.42 6.46
CA HIS A 100 -4.08 12.12 7.44
C HIS A 100 -4.17 13.64 7.27
N LYS A 101 -4.06 14.13 6.04
CA LYS A 101 -4.24 15.55 5.70
C LYS A 101 -5.59 16.09 6.15
N LYS A 102 -6.65 15.27 6.07
CA LYS A 102 -8.00 15.62 6.56
C LYS A 102 -8.19 15.42 8.06
N ARG A 103 -7.15 15.05 8.82
CA ARG A 103 -7.24 14.73 10.26
C ARG A 103 -8.32 13.68 10.56
N ALA A 104 -8.49 12.71 9.66
CA ALA A 104 -9.49 11.67 9.79
C ALA A 104 -9.32 10.89 11.11
N SER A 105 -10.44 10.61 11.78
CA SER A 105 -10.46 9.81 13.01
C SER A 105 -10.02 8.37 12.74
N TRP A 106 -9.59 7.65 13.77
CA TRP A 106 -9.28 6.23 13.66
C TRP A 106 -10.46 5.40 13.15
N LEU A 107 -11.67 5.77 13.52
CA LEU A 107 -12.89 5.13 13.04
C LEU A 107 -13.04 5.27 11.52
N SER A 108 -12.81 6.47 10.99
CA SER A 108 -12.85 6.72 9.54
C SER A 108 -11.77 5.93 8.81
N VAL A 109 -10.57 5.84 9.39
CA VAL A 109 -9.46 5.05 8.81
C VAL A 109 -9.82 3.55 8.81
N SER A 110 -10.39 3.04 9.90
CA SER A 110 -10.83 1.64 10.00
C SER A 110 -11.97 1.34 9.01
N ALA A 111 -12.91 2.26 8.82
CA ALA A 111 -13.98 2.10 7.83
C ALA A 111 -13.42 2.05 6.40
N VAL A 112 -12.45 2.91 6.07
CA VAL A 112 -11.77 2.88 4.76
C VAL A 112 -10.93 1.59 4.61
N ALA A 113 -10.25 1.14 5.67
CA ALA A 113 -9.51 -0.12 5.67
C ALA A 113 -10.44 -1.32 5.39
N ALA A 114 -11.60 -1.36 6.06
CA ALA A 114 -12.61 -2.39 5.82
C ALA A 114 -13.18 -2.30 4.41
N GLY A 115 -13.51 -1.11 3.91
CA GLY A 115 -14.00 -0.91 2.55
C GLY A 115 -13.02 -1.35 1.47
N LEU A 116 -11.76 -0.93 1.59
CA LEU A 116 -10.69 -1.35 0.66
C LEU A 116 -10.43 -2.86 0.76
N GLY A 117 -10.40 -3.41 1.97
CA GLY A 117 -10.26 -4.84 2.19
C GLY A 117 -11.37 -5.64 1.52
N LEU A 118 -12.62 -5.18 1.67
CA LEU A 118 -13.80 -5.79 1.05
C LEU A 118 -13.73 -5.74 -0.48
N VAL A 119 -13.44 -4.57 -1.05
CA VAL A 119 -13.30 -4.41 -2.50
C VAL A 119 -12.19 -5.31 -3.04
N TRP A 120 -11.05 -5.36 -2.35
CA TRP A 120 -9.90 -6.19 -2.78
C TRP A 120 -10.16 -7.68 -2.60
N GLY A 121 -10.79 -8.07 -1.47
CA GLY A 121 -11.16 -9.45 -1.18
C GLY A 121 -12.17 -9.99 -2.19
N VAL A 122 -13.28 -9.27 -2.36
CA VAL A 122 -14.35 -9.65 -3.31
C VAL A 122 -13.82 -9.61 -4.75
N GLY A 123 -13.07 -8.56 -5.12
CA GLY A 123 -12.48 -8.42 -6.45
C GLY A 123 -11.53 -9.58 -6.79
N THR A 124 -10.70 -10.01 -5.82
CA THR A 124 -9.83 -11.19 -6.00
C THR A 124 -10.65 -12.48 -6.12
N GLY A 125 -11.71 -12.63 -5.31
CA GLY A 125 -12.62 -13.77 -5.41
C GLY A 125 -13.29 -13.87 -6.78
N ILE A 126 -13.84 -12.77 -7.28
CA ILE A 126 -14.46 -12.70 -8.61
C ILE A 126 -13.43 -12.99 -9.72
N ALA A 127 -12.23 -12.39 -9.63
CA ALA A 127 -11.17 -12.63 -10.60
C ALA A 127 -10.78 -14.11 -10.67
N PHE A 128 -10.66 -14.80 -9.53
CA PHE A 128 -10.36 -16.24 -9.49
C PHE A 128 -11.53 -17.12 -9.91
N TRP A 129 -12.75 -16.61 -9.81
CA TRP A 129 -13.92 -17.28 -10.36
C TRP A 129 -13.93 -17.26 -11.89
N ILE A 130 -13.57 -16.13 -12.48
CA ILE A 130 -13.56 -15.91 -13.93
C ILE A 130 -12.29 -16.52 -14.55
N LEU A 131 -11.13 -16.32 -13.92
CA LEU A 131 -9.81 -16.73 -14.43
C LEU A 131 -9.40 -18.08 -13.82
N VAL A 132 -10.01 -19.16 -14.34
CA VAL A 132 -9.80 -20.52 -13.80
C VAL A 132 -8.32 -20.93 -13.82
N ASP A 133 -7.60 -20.61 -14.88
CA ASP A 133 -6.16 -20.95 -15.01
C ASP A 133 -5.33 -20.23 -13.97
N LEU A 134 -5.61 -18.94 -13.75
CA LEU A 134 -4.92 -18.14 -12.72
C LEU A 134 -5.20 -18.68 -11.32
N ARG A 135 -6.44 -19.09 -11.06
CA ARG A 135 -6.84 -19.76 -9.83
C ARG A 135 -6.04 -21.04 -9.60
N ASN A 136 -6.02 -21.93 -10.61
CA ASN A 136 -5.36 -23.21 -10.50
C ASN A 136 -3.86 -23.05 -10.26
N LEU A 137 -3.20 -22.13 -10.99
CA LEU A 137 -1.79 -21.77 -10.75
C LEU A 137 -1.56 -21.22 -9.34
N GLY A 138 -2.46 -20.38 -8.84
CA GLY A 138 -2.37 -19.83 -7.49
C GLY A 138 -2.52 -20.89 -6.41
N LEU A 139 -3.51 -21.78 -6.52
CA LEU A 139 -3.73 -22.87 -5.58
C LEU A 139 -2.58 -23.89 -5.61
N GLU A 140 -2.09 -24.23 -6.80
CA GLU A 140 -0.93 -25.11 -6.95
C GLU A 140 0.34 -24.51 -6.32
N SER A 141 0.55 -23.22 -6.46
CA SER A 141 1.67 -22.52 -5.81
C SER A 141 1.58 -22.58 -4.28
N ILE A 142 0.38 -22.41 -3.72
CA ILE A 142 0.15 -22.53 -2.28
C ILE A 142 0.43 -23.96 -1.81
N GLN A 143 -0.09 -24.96 -2.52
CA GLN A 143 0.16 -26.37 -2.19
C GLN A 143 1.64 -26.72 -2.27
N LYS A 144 2.35 -26.29 -3.30
CA LYS A 144 3.80 -26.52 -3.44
C LYS A 144 4.58 -25.92 -2.27
N THR A 145 4.22 -24.68 -1.90
CA THR A 145 4.87 -23.99 -0.77
C THR A 145 4.60 -24.72 0.55
N LEU A 146 3.35 -25.11 0.80
CA LEU A 146 2.96 -25.82 2.01
C LEU A 146 3.65 -27.20 2.08
N ASN A 147 3.61 -27.97 0.99
CA ASN A 147 4.26 -29.28 0.92
C ASN A 147 5.78 -29.18 1.12
N GLY A 148 6.42 -28.13 0.56
CA GLY A 148 7.84 -27.86 0.80
C GLY A 148 8.13 -27.59 2.27
N PHE A 149 7.30 -26.76 2.91
CA PHE A 149 7.42 -26.49 4.35
C PHE A 149 7.19 -27.76 5.21
N LEU A 150 6.13 -28.50 4.93
CA LEU A 150 5.81 -29.74 5.67
C LEU A 150 6.89 -30.80 5.51
N LYS A 151 7.53 -30.88 4.33
CA LYS A 151 8.68 -31.77 4.11
C LYS A 151 9.87 -31.40 5.01
N LEU A 152 10.14 -30.11 5.20
CA LEU A 152 11.18 -29.64 6.12
C LEU A 152 10.85 -29.97 7.59
N VAL A 153 9.61 -29.68 7.99
CA VAL A 153 9.14 -29.97 9.36
C VAL A 153 9.12 -31.46 9.63
N GLY A 154 8.75 -32.28 8.65
CA GLY A 154 8.71 -33.75 8.77
C GLY A 154 10.08 -34.39 9.03
N GLN A 155 11.20 -33.65 8.86
CA GLN A 155 12.53 -34.10 9.25
C GLN A 155 12.77 -34.02 10.77
N ILE A 156 11.87 -33.32 11.50
CA ILE A 156 11.99 -33.18 12.96
C ILE A 156 11.33 -34.40 13.63
N PRO A 157 12.02 -35.17 14.51
CA PRO A 157 11.43 -36.27 15.21
C PRO A 157 10.19 -35.84 16.02
N GLY A 158 9.09 -36.58 15.89
CA GLY A 158 7.84 -36.31 16.61
C GLY A 158 6.90 -35.31 15.93
N SER A 159 7.25 -34.75 14.74
CA SER A 159 6.42 -33.77 14.02
C SER A 159 5.29 -34.39 13.17
N GLY A 160 5.11 -35.71 13.18
CA GLY A 160 4.13 -36.41 12.31
C GLY A 160 2.72 -35.80 12.40
N TRP A 161 2.21 -35.59 13.62
CA TRP A 161 0.89 -34.98 13.82
C TRP A 161 0.74 -33.59 13.16
N PHE A 162 1.83 -32.80 13.18
CA PHE A 162 1.83 -31.47 12.55
C PHE A 162 1.82 -31.57 11.02
N VAL A 163 2.53 -32.55 10.47
CA VAL A 163 2.55 -32.81 9.02
C VAL A 163 1.18 -33.26 8.55
N ASP A 164 0.53 -34.18 9.27
CA ASP A 164 -0.83 -34.64 8.94
C ASP A 164 -1.87 -33.52 9.03
N ALA A 165 -1.82 -32.74 10.10
CA ALA A 165 -2.66 -31.55 10.24
C ALA A 165 -2.41 -30.52 9.12
N GLY A 166 -1.15 -30.34 8.71
CA GLY A 166 -0.77 -29.46 7.63
C GLY A 166 -1.31 -29.92 6.27
N HIS A 167 -1.28 -31.20 5.97
CA HIS A 167 -1.90 -31.74 4.75
C HIS A 167 -3.42 -31.57 4.75
N ALA A 168 -4.09 -31.87 5.88
CA ALA A 168 -5.52 -31.66 6.02
C ALA A 168 -5.90 -30.18 5.84
N PHE A 169 -5.11 -29.26 6.42
CA PHE A 169 -5.28 -27.83 6.22
C PHE A 169 -5.08 -27.43 4.75
N GLY A 170 -4.06 -27.98 4.07
CA GLY A 170 -3.81 -27.72 2.66
C GLY A 170 -4.97 -28.14 1.76
N GLN A 171 -5.57 -29.29 2.03
CA GLN A 171 -6.77 -29.73 1.31
C GLN A 171 -7.96 -28.80 1.58
N TRP A 172 -8.19 -28.47 2.85
CA TRP A 172 -9.25 -27.53 3.23
C TRP A 172 -9.10 -26.18 2.54
N VAL A 173 -7.87 -25.65 2.43
CA VAL A 173 -7.57 -24.40 1.70
C VAL A 173 -7.97 -24.49 0.23
N VAL A 174 -7.75 -25.63 -0.42
CA VAL A 174 -8.10 -25.82 -1.83
C VAL A 174 -9.59 -25.99 -2.02
N ASP A 175 -10.25 -26.75 -1.14
CA ASP A 175 -11.70 -27.01 -1.25
C ASP A 175 -12.53 -25.76 -0.97
N TYR A 176 -12.09 -24.95 -0.01
CA TYR A 176 -12.78 -23.72 0.41
C TYR A 176 -12.09 -22.43 -0.04
N TRP A 177 -11.33 -22.47 -1.18
CA TRP A 177 -10.59 -21.31 -1.69
C TRP A 177 -11.47 -20.06 -1.86
N TRP A 178 -12.73 -20.24 -2.27
CA TRP A 178 -13.70 -19.19 -2.51
C TRP A 178 -14.10 -18.42 -1.25
N LEU A 179 -13.93 -19.03 -0.09
CA LEU A 179 -14.22 -18.41 1.20
C LEU A 179 -12.96 -17.77 1.80
N TRP A 180 -11.91 -18.55 1.92
CA TRP A 180 -10.75 -18.08 2.67
C TRP A 180 -9.86 -17.11 1.89
N LEU A 181 -9.81 -17.18 0.57
CA LEU A 181 -9.00 -16.29 -0.24
C LEU A 181 -9.51 -14.83 -0.16
N PRO A 182 -10.81 -14.54 -0.30
CA PRO A 182 -11.33 -13.19 -0.04
C PRO A 182 -11.11 -12.72 1.39
N ILE A 183 -11.28 -13.60 2.38
CA ILE A 183 -11.09 -13.26 3.80
C ILE A 183 -9.63 -12.89 4.09
N THR A 184 -8.68 -13.68 3.64
CA THR A 184 -7.25 -13.38 3.86
C THR A 184 -6.82 -12.12 3.14
N ARG A 185 -7.35 -11.85 1.94
CA ARG A 185 -7.10 -10.60 1.22
C ARG A 185 -7.71 -9.40 1.95
N PHE A 186 -8.94 -9.55 2.44
CA PHE A 186 -9.57 -8.53 3.28
C PHE A 186 -8.71 -8.20 4.51
N ILE A 187 -8.32 -9.21 5.28
CA ILE A 187 -7.50 -9.04 6.50
C ILE A 187 -6.14 -8.42 6.15
N GLY A 188 -5.49 -8.92 5.09
CA GLY A 188 -4.18 -8.42 4.66
C GLY A 188 -4.22 -6.94 4.26
N VAL A 189 -5.23 -6.52 3.50
CA VAL A 189 -5.40 -5.12 3.09
C VAL A 189 -5.75 -4.24 4.29
N ALA A 190 -6.67 -4.68 5.15
CA ALA A 190 -7.04 -3.94 6.35
C ALA A 190 -5.83 -3.74 7.29
N PHE A 191 -5.05 -4.81 7.51
CA PHE A 191 -3.80 -4.73 8.27
C PHE A 191 -2.80 -3.75 7.64
N LEU A 192 -2.61 -3.80 6.33
CA LEU A 192 -1.68 -2.95 5.60
C LEU A 192 -2.06 -1.46 5.73
N VAL A 193 -3.35 -1.14 5.64
CA VAL A 193 -3.87 0.23 5.85
C VAL A 193 -3.57 0.72 7.26
N LEU A 194 -3.91 -0.08 8.27
CA LEU A 194 -3.73 0.30 9.67
C LEU A 194 -2.24 0.41 10.05
N ALA A 195 -1.41 -0.54 9.60
CA ALA A 195 0.03 -0.53 9.83
C ALA A 195 0.71 0.65 9.13
N ALA A 196 0.36 0.94 7.87
CA ALA A 196 0.91 2.09 7.15
C ALA A 196 0.49 3.42 7.79
N ARG A 197 -0.74 3.52 8.29
CA ARG A 197 -1.21 4.69 9.05
C ARG A 197 -0.42 4.88 10.34
N TRP A 198 -0.19 3.80 11.09
CA TRP A 198 0.59 3.83 12.32
C TRP A 198 2.05 4.24 12.05
N LEU A 199 2.69 3.61 11.04
CA LEU A 199 4.07 3.90 10.66
C LEU A 199 4.24 5.34 10.18
N LEU A 200 3.33 5.82 9.33
CA LEU A 200 3.31 7.22 8.88
C LEU A 200 3.24 8.18 10.09
N GLY A 201 2.34 7.92 11.04
CA GLY A 201 2.22 8.73 12.25
C GLY A 201 3.46 8.69 13.14
N ALA A 202 4.17 7.55 13.20
CA ALA A 202 5.42 7.44 13.93
C ALA A 202 6.55 8.24 13.27
N ILE A 203 6.67 8.16 11.95
CA ILE A 203 7.67 8.90 11.16
C ILE A 203 7.42 10.41 11.26
N LEU A 204 6.18 10.85 11.07
CA LEU A 204 5.84 12.28 11.13
C LEU A 204 6.14 12.87 12.50
N ARG A 205 5.83 12.15 13.58
CA ARG A 205 6.18 12.61 14.95
C ARG A 205 7.67 12.82 15.12
N ARG A 206 8.51 11.96 14.57
CA ARG A 206 9.97 12.13 14.62
C ARG A 206 10.46 13.32 13.81
N ILE A 207 9.97 13.44 12.57
CA ILE A 207 10.35 14.55 11.68
C ILE A 207 9.93 15.89 12.26
N THR A 208 8.74 15.99 12.85
CA THR A 208 8.25 17.25 13.47
C THR A 208 9.05 17.60 14.73
N LEU A 209 9.46 16.61 15.52
CA LEU A 209 10.29 16.84 16.71
C LEU A 209 11.72 17.28 16.35
N ASP A 210 12.31 16.69 15.30
CA ASP A 210 13.70 16.96 14.94
C ASP A 210 13.86 18.20 14.06
N ALA A 211 12.87 18.56 13.25
CA ALA A 211 12.95 19.63 12.27
C ALA A 211 12.08 20.85 12.59
N GLY A 212 11.30 20.82 13.67
CA GLY A 212 10.32 21.89 13.96
C GLY A 212 9.26 22.07 12.87
N TRP A 213 9.14 21.09 11.97
CA TRP A 213 8.28 21.17 10.80
C TRP A 213 6.92 20.54 11.07
N ASP A 214 5.87 21.35 11.13
CA ASP A 214 4.49 20.89 11.19
C ASP A 214 3.83 21.05 9.80
N PRO A 215 3.64 19.97 9.04
CA PRO A 215 3.02 20.02 7.72
C PRO A 215 1.56 20.49 7.72
N LEU A 216 0.96 20.61 8.90
CA LEU A 216 -0.40 21.08 9.09
C LEU A 216 -0.47 22.56 9.48
N LEU A 217 0.65 23.13 9.98
CA LEU A 217 0.76 24.54 10.36
C LEU A 217 1.30 25.40 9.20
N ASP A 218 2.12 24.83 8.31
CA ASP A 218 2.67 25.55 7.14
C ASP A 218 1.70 25.68 5.96
N ALA A 219 0.52 25.06 6.04
CA ALA A 219 -0.56 25.43 5.11
C ALA A 219 -1.11 26.78 5.58
N PRO A 220 -0.95 27.88 4.78
CA PRO A 220 -1.53 29.15 5.15
C PRO A 220 -3.01 28.95 5.44
N THR A 221 -3.37 29.05 6.70
CA THR A 221 -4.78 29.07 7.07
C THR A 221 -5.35 30.30 6.41
N ARG A 222 -6.46 30.16 5.70
CA ARG A 222 -7.21 31.29 5.08
C ARG A 222 -7.56 32.38 6.09
N ALA A 223 -7.28 32.16 7.38
CA ALA A 223 -7.44 33.08 8.49
C ALA A 223 -6.26 34.06 8.63
N ASP A 224 -5.07 33.73 8.12
CA ASP A 224 -3.89 34.60 8.21
C ASP A 224 -3.74 35.57 7.02
N ALA A 225 -4.69 35.54 6.10
CA ALA A 225 -4.84 36.61 5.10
C ALA A 225 -5.24 37.88 5.85
N THR A 226 -4.23 38.66 6.21
CA THR A 226 -4.35 39.96 6.88
C THR A 226 -5.38 40.81 6.17
N PRO A 227 -6.24 41.54 6.92
CA PRO A 227 -7.27 42.42 6.35
C PRO A 227 -6.73 43.57 5.49
N ALA A 228 -5.41 43.72 5.40
CA ALA A 228 -4.74 44.81 4.70
C ALA A 228 -4.85 44.72 3.16
N GLU A 229 -5.20 43.58 2.57
CA GLU A 229 -5.35 43.45 1.09
C GLU A 229 -6.80 43.63 0.59
N ARG A 230 -7.75 44.01 1.45
CA ARG A 230 -9.14 44.25 1.06
C ARG A 230 -9.46 45.72 0.80
N GLY A 231 -8.47 46.57 0.76
CA GLY A 231 -8.65 48.02 0.58
C GLY A 231 -7.75 48.57 -0.52
N GLY A 232 -7.98 48.18 -1.76
CA GLY A 232 -7.33 48.76 -2.93
C GLY A 232 -8.16 48.50 -4.18
#